data_3f6b0224c5aca3a69f0a697a948d2131
#
_entry.id   3f6b0224c5aca3a69f0a697a948d2131
#
_cell.length_a   1.000
_cell.length_b   1.000
_cell.length_c   1.000
_cell.angle_alpha   90.00
_cell.angle_beta   90.00
_cell.angle_gamma   90.00
#
_symmetry.space_group_name_H-M   'P 1'
#
loop_
_entity.id
_entity.type
_entity.pdbx_description
1 polymer ?
#
loop_
_entity_poly.entity_id
_entity_poly.type
_entity_poly.pdbx_seq_one_letter_code
_entity_poly.pdbx_strand_id
1 'polypeptide(L)'
;MLISIKEDLRKDMFQSEILDNLSTGVIAVDNELKVIWVNSACESLLHISRERSTNTKVSQVLIVTDDLSRILKQVRDLALPIAKRGVSLRLPAGSSLQADLIITPLIDEEDVSELLIEILPVDRYLQISHEESLLTAQETSRTMIRGLAHEIKNPLGGVRGA
;
A
#
# COMPACT_ATOMS: atom_id res chain seq x y z
N MET A 1 36.50 12.34 -16.59
CA MET A 1 36.34 10.98 -16.05
C MET A 1 36.11 10.97 -14.52
N LEU A 2 37.00 11.52 -13.70
CA LEU A 2 36.84 11.57 -12.22
C LEU A 2 35.64 12.43 -11.74
N ILE A 3 35.28 13.49 -12.46
CA ILE A 3 34.13 14.36 -12.13
C ILE A 3 32.80 13.62 -12.40
N SER A 4 32.70 12.90 -13.51
CA SER A 4 31.53 12.11 -13.87
C SER A 4 31.25 10.99 -12.86
N ILE A 5 32.29 10.27 -12.43
CA ILE A 5 32.19 9.21 -11.41
C ILE A 5 31.72 9.78 -10.06
N LYS A 6 32.14 10.96 -9.68
CA LYS A 6 31.70 11.63 -8.45
C LYS A 6 30.25 12.12 -8.53
N GLU A 7 29.81 12.56 -9.70
CA GLU A 7 28.40 12.95 -9.92
C GLU A 7 27.49 11.75 -9.91
N ASP A 8 27.87 10.65 -10.54
CA ASP A 8 27.11 9.39 -10.52
C ASP A 8 27.00 8.82 -9.09
N LEU A 9 28.12 8.73 -8.35
CA LEU A 9 28.11 8.30 -6.95
C LEU A 9 27.25 9.20 -6.05
N ARG A 10 27.25 10.51 -6.29
CA ARG A 10 26.41 11.46 -5.55
C ARG A 10 24.94 11.28 -5.86
N LYS A 11 24.61 10.98 -7.10
CA LYS A 11 23.24 10.72 -7.55
C LYS A 11 22.70 9.43 -6.95
N ASP A 12 23.49 8.36 -6.96
CA ASP A 12 23.13 7.06 -6.38
C ASP A 12 22.98 7.14 -4.85
N MET A 13 23.87 7.85 -4.16
CA MET A 13 23.75 8.12 -2.72
C MET A 13 22.49 8.90 -2.39
N PHE A 14 22.18 9.95 -3.15
CA PHE A 14 21.01 10.79 -2.93
C PHE A 14 19.71 10.03 -3.19
N GLN A 15 19.65 9.16 -4.20
CA GLN A 15 18.50 8.29 -4.47
C GLN A 15 18.28 7.28 -3.35
N SER A 16 19.32 6.64 -2.87
CA SER A 16 19.25 5.72 -1.74
C SER A 16 18.79 6.43 -0.46
N GLU A 17 19.30 7.62 -0.20
CA GLU A 17 18.94 8.41 0.97
C GLU A 17 17.46 8.85 0.95
N ILE A 18 16.93 9.24 -0.23
CA ILE A 18 15.50 9.54 -0.36
C ILE A 18 14.66 8.32 -0.05
N LEU A 19 14.97 7.17 -0.63
CA LEU A 19 14.21 5.94 -0.42
C LEU A 19 14.27 5.46 1.03
N ASP A 20 15.40 5.65 1.71
CA ASP A 20 15.56 5.28 3.12
C ASP A 20 14.82 6.24 4.08
N ASN A 21 14.45 7.44 3.65
CA ASN A 21 13.65 8.39 4.42
C ASN A 21 12.14 8.31 4.16
N LEU A 22 11.67 7.39 3.29
CA LEU A 22 10.25 7.14 3.12
C LEU A 22 9.68 6.44 4.35
N SER A 23 8.42 6.73 4.69
CA SER A 23 7.65 5.98 5.70
C SER A 23 7.03 4.69 5.15
N THR A 24 6.97 4.55 3.83
CA THR A 24 6.50 3.36 3.13
C THR A 24 7.62 2.33 3.04
N GLY A 25 7.34 1.07 3.41
CA GLY A 25 8.28 -0.02 3.21
C GLY A 25 8.43 -0.33 1.72
N VAL A 26 9.66 -0.47 1.23
CA VAL A 26 9.95 -0.76 -0.18
C VAL A 26 10.87 -1.97 -0.28
N ILE A 27 10.50 -2.92 -1.15
CA ILE A 27 11.29 -4.10 -1.51
C ILE A 27 11.43 -4.13 -3.03
N ALA A 28 12.65 -4.29 -3.53
CA ALA A 28 12.91 -4.62 -4.93
C ALA A 28 13.29 -6.09 -5.06
N VAL A 29 12.75 -6.76 -6.06
CA VAL A 29 13.02 -8.18 -6.35
C VAL A 29 13.40 -8.37 -7.82
N ASP A 30 14.29 -9.33 -8.05
CA ASP A 30 14.74 -9.73 -9.39
C ASP A 30 13.74 -10.67 -10.11
N ASN A 31 14.14 -11.11 -11.29
CA ASN A 31 13.38 -12.06 -12.11
C ASN A 31 13.17 -13.43 -11.46
N GLU A 32 13.99 -13.82 -10.50
CA GLU A 32 13.84 -15.05 -9.72
C GLU A 32 13.02 -14.85 -8.45
N LEU A 33 12.42 -13.64 -8.23
CA LEU A 33 11.71 -13.25 -7.02
C LEU A 33 12.60 -13.29 -5.77
N LYS A 34 13.89 -13.02 -5.95
CA LYS A 34 14.82 -12.80 -4.84
C LYS A 34 14.90 -11.30 -4.53
N VAL A 35 14.98 -11.00 -3.26
CA VAL A 35 15.16 -9.62 -2.78
C VAL A 35 16.53 -9.11 -3.19
N ILE A 36 16.57 -8.00 -3.92
CA ILE A 36 17.79 -7.30 -4.28
C ILE A 36 18.02 -6.07 -3.41
N TRP A 37 16.95 -5.47 -2.90
CA TRP A 37 17.06 -4.29 -2.05
C TRP A 37 15.81 -4.09 -1.18
N VAL A 38 16.00 -3.49 0.01
CA VAL A 38 14.94 -3.04 0.91
C VAL A 38 15.33 -1.68 1.52
N ASN A 39 14.34 -0.82 1.81
CA ASN A 39 14.61 0.45 2.50
C ASN A 39 14.52 0.29 4.03
N SER A 40 14.96 1.32 4.74
CA SER A 40 14.96 1.36 6.21
C SER A 40 13.55 1.25 6.81
N ALA A 41 12.54 1.80 6.15
CA ALA A 41 11.15 1.65 6.58
C ALA A 41 10.69 0.20 6.51
N CYS A 42 11.06 -0.54 5.46
CA CYS A 42 10.74 -1.97 5.34
C CYS A 42 11.41 -2.80 6.43
N GLU A 43 12.70 -2.54 6.75
CA GLU A 43 13.40 -3.20 7.85
C GLU A 43 12.65 -3.00 9.18
N SER A 44 12.21 -1.77 9.45
CA SER A 44 11.48 -1.42 10.66
C SER A 44 10.08 -2.04 10.71
N LEU A 45 9.32 -1.99 9.63
CA LEU A 45 7.95 -2.49 9.55
C LEU A 45 7.86 -4.01 9.67
N LEU A 46 8.78 -4.72 9.02
CA LEU A 46 8.77 -6.19 8.97
C LEU A 46 9.68 -6.83 10.01
N HIS A 47 10.44 -6.04 10.77
CA HIS A 47 11.47 -6.53 11.73
C HIS A 47 12.49 -7.46 11.07
N ILE A 48 12.96 -7.08 9.89
CA ILE A 48 13.97 -7.78 9.09
C ILE A 48 15.25 -6.97 9.00
N SER A 49 16.31 -7.56 8.48
CA SER A 49 17.59 -6.90 8.18
C SER A 49 17.80 -6.94 6.67
N ARG A 50 18.17 -5.82 6.07
CA ARG A 50 18.54 -5.69 4.65
C ARG A 50 19.58 -6.75 4.25
N GLU A 51 20.64 -6.87 5.04
CA GLU A 51 21.73 -7.79 4.78
C GLU A 51 21.28 -9.26 4.74
N ARG A 52 20.39 -9.67 5.66
CA ARG A 52 19.87 -11.04 5.70
C ARG A 52 18.80 -11.32 4.66
N SER A 53 18.07 -10.29 4.27
CA SER A 53 16.96 -10.41 3.30
C SER A 53 17.46 -10.44 1.86
N THR A 54 18.57 -9.78 1.56
CA THR A 54 19.16 -9.75 0.22
C THR A 54 19.50 -11.15 -0.26
N ASN A 55 19.21 -11.43 -1.52
CA ASN A 55 19.38 -12.73 -2.19
C ASN A 55 18.49 -13.86 -1.64
N THR A 56 17.50 -13.54 -0.80
CA THR A 56 16.51 -14.49 -0.25
C THR A 56 15.21 -14.38 -1.07
N LYS A 57 14.47 -15.47 -1.23
CA LYS A 57 13.15 -15.43 -1.88
C LYS A 57 12.21 -14.50 -1.12
N VAL A 58 11.52 -13.61 -1.82
CA VAL A 58 10.62 -12.63 -1.21
C VAL A 58 9.50 -13.29 -0.40
N SER A 59 9.06 -14.49 -0.75
CA SER A 59 8.06 -15.25 0.00
C SER A 59 8.54 -15.71 1.39
N GLN A 60 9.84 -15.70 1.65
CA GLN A 60 10.41 -15.98 2.98
C GLN A 60 10.56 -14.71 3.81
N VAL A 61 10.67 -13.55 3.16
CA VAL A 61 10.81 -12.24 3.80
C VAL A 61 9.44 -11.61 4.06
N LEU A 62 8.55 -11.68 3.08
CA LEU A 62 7.20 -11.13 3.11
C LEU A 62 6.18 -12.28 3.16
N ILE A 63 5.77 -12.65 4.38
CA ILE A 63 4.82 -13.73 4.61
C ILE A 63 3.40 -13.14 4.64
N VAL A 64 2.64 -13.38 3.60
CA VAL A 64 1.25 -12.93 3.45
C VAL A 64 0.29 -14.13 3.51
N THR A 65 -0.95 -13.87 3.85
CA THR A 65 -2.02 -14.89 3.85
C THR A 65 -2.44 -15.28 2.44
N ASP A 66 -2.31 -14.37 1.48
CA ASP A 66 -2.61 -14.59 0.08
C ASP A 66 -1.42 -15.21 -0.68
N ASP A 67 -1.67 -15.80 -1.84
CA ASP A 67 -0.60 -16.33 -2.71
C ASP A 67 0.18 -15.18 -3.38
N LEU A 68 1.17 -14.67 -2.65
CA LEU A 68 2.07 -13.61 -3.14
C LEU A 68 2.77 -14.00 -4.45
N SER A 69 3.21 -15.25 -4.55
CA SER A 69 3.94 -15.72 -5.74
C SER A 69 3.08 -15.63 -7.00
N ARG A 70 1.78 -15.91 -6.89
CA ARG A 70 0.84 -15.79 -8.00
C ARG A 70 0.64 -14.34 -8.41
N ILE A 71 0.52 -13.42 -7.44
CA ILE A 71 0.35 -11.98 -7.69
C ILE A 71 1.59 -11.42 -8.39
N LEU A 72 2.79 -11.77 -7.90
CA LEU A 72 4.06 -11.32 -8.50
C LEU A 72 4.21 -11.81 -9.94
N LYS A 73 3.86 -13.07 -10.22
CA LYS A 73 3.83 -13.59 -11.59
C LYS A 73 2.86 -12.83 -12.47
N GLN A 74 1.65 -12.58 -11.98
CA GLN A 74 0.63 -11.83 -12.72
C GLN A 74 1.10 -10.40 -13.07
N VAL A 75 1.75 -9.68 -12.15
CA VAL A 75 2.33 -8.37 -12.42
C VAL A 75 3.39 -8.44 -13.52
N ARG A 76 4.23 -9.47 -13.48
CA ARG A 76 5.26 -9.67 -14.51
C ARG A 76 4.66 -9.98 -15.87
N ASP A 77 3.72 -10.91 -15.92
CA ASP A 77 3.12 -11.39 -17.19
C ASP A 77 2.30 -10.29 -17.88
N LEU A 78 1.63 -9.44 -17.09
CA LEU A 78 0.81 -8.35 -17.61
C LEU A 78 1.60 -7.05 -17.80
N ALA A 79 2.78 -6.92 -17.21
CA ALA A 79 3.57 -5.68 -17.13
C ALA A 79 2.75 -4.47 -16.63
N LEU A 80 1.80 -4.72 -15.72
CA LEU A 80 0.92 -3.72 -15.13
C LEU A 80 0.99 -3.77 -13.59
N PRO A 81 0.92 -2.62 -12.91
CA PRO A 81 0.91 -2.59 -11.45
C PRO A 81 -0.39 -3.20 -10.89
N ILE A 82 -0.26 -3.89 -9.76
CA ILE A 82 -1.39 -4.44 -9.00
C ILE A 82 -1.35 -3.90 -7.58
N ALA A 83 -2.50 -3.40 -7.10
CA ALA A 83 -2.69 -3.02 -5.71
C ALA A 83 -3.57 -4.04 -4.98
N LYS A 84 -3.13 -4.46 -3.78
CA LYS A 84 -3.88 -5.31 -2.85
C LYS A 84 -4.07 -4.56 -1.54
N ARG A 85 -5.31 -4.41 -1.10
CA ARG A 85 -5.66 -3.70 0.12
C ARG A 85 -5.93 -4.65 1.29
N GLY A 86 -5.59 -4.19 2.49
CA GLY A 86 -5.91 -4.88 3.73
C GLY A 86 -5.25 -6.27 3.86
N VAL A 87 -4.04 -6.42 3.34
CA VAL A 87 -3.30 -7.68 3.39
C VAL A 87 -2.72 -7.86 4.80
N SER A 88 -2.87 -9.06 5.36
CA SER A 88 -2.25 -9.40 6.64
C SER A 88 -0.85 -9.96 6.42
N LEU A 89 0.15 -9.25 6.90
CA LEU A 89 1.56 -9.63 6.88
C LEU A 89 1.91 -10.28 8.20
N ARG A 90 2.48 -11.48 8.19
CA ARG A 90 2.97 -12.14 9.40
C ARG A 90 4.38 -11.67 9.71
N LEU A 91 4.60 -11.21 10.95
CA LEU A 91 5.90 -10.77 11.43
C LEU A 91 6.62 -11.90 12.18
N PRO A 92 7.97 -11.85 12.27
CA PRO A 92 8.78 -12.90 12.92
C PRO A 92 8.39 -13.22 14.38
N ALA A 93 7.91 -12.22 15.12
CA ALA A 93 7.47 -12.37 16.51
C ALA A 93 6.08 -13.00 16.68
N GLY A 94 5.43 -13.45 15.59
CA GLY A 94 4.09 -14.03 15.62
C GLY A 94 2.95 -13.01 15.59
N SER A 95 3.25 -11.72 15.63
CA SER A 95 2.28 -10.64 15.38
C SER A 95 1.96 -10.51 13.90
N SER A 96 0.92 -9.75 13.58
CA SER A 96 0.55 -9.43 12.21
C SER A 96 0.43 -7.91 12.01
N LEU A 97 0.81 -7.46 10.83
CA LEU A 97 0.67 -6.09 10.36
C LEU A 97 -0.37 -6.07 9.23
N GLN A 98 -1.36 -5.17 9.32
CA GLN A 98 -2.26 -4.90 8.20
C GLN A 98 -1.62 -3.84 7.31
N ALA A 99 -1.53 -4.13 6.01
CA ALA A 99 -0.94 -3.20 5.05
C ALA A 99 -1.63 -3.30 3.69
N ASP A 100 -1.57 -2.21 2.95
CA ASP A 100 -1.83 -2.23 1.52
C ASP A 100 -0.50 -2.53 0.80
N LEU A 101 -0.55 -3.37 -0.23
CA LEU A 101 0.59 -3.70 -1.08
C LEU A 101 0.35 -3.14 -2.47
N ILE A 102 1.34 -2.43 -3.01
CA ILE A 102 1.38 -2.03 -4.41
C ILE A 102 2.59 -2.72 -5.04
N ILE A 103 2.37 -3.43 -6.14
CA ILE A 103 3.43 -4.15 -6.84
C ILE A 103 3.52 -3.56 -8.23
N THR A 104 4.67 -2.98 -8.55
CA THR A 104 4.93 -2.27 -9.79
C THR A 104 6.04 -2.97 -10.58
N PRO A 105 5.84 -3.29 -11.86
CA PRO A 105 6.91 -3.81 -12.71
C PRO A 105 7.88 -2.69 -13.09
N LEU A 106 9.18 -2.94 -12.98
CA LEU A 106 10.22 -2.09 -13.52
C LEU A 106 10.63 -2.66 -14.87
N ILE A 107 10.47 -1.85 -15.92
CA ILE A 107 10.68 -2.25 -17.30
C ILE A 107 12.01 -1.67 -17.78
N ASP A 108 12.87 -2.53 -18.32
CA ASP A 108 14.11 -2.17 -18.98
C ASP A 108 14.09 -2.68 -20.41
N GLU A 109 14.34 -1.80 -21.37
CA GLU A 109 14.36 -2.04 -22.82
C GLU A 109 13.06 -2.61 -23.42
N GLU A 110 12.19 -3.27 -22.88
CA GLU A 110 10.89 -3.83 -23.30
C GLU A 110 10.48 -5.00 -22.39
N ASP A 111 11.38 -5.47 -21.52
CA ASP A 111 11.11 -6.58 -20.62
C ASP A 111 11.00 -6.11 -19.15
N VAL A 112 10.22 -6.82 -18.38
CA VAL A 112 10.16 -6.61 -16.92
C VAL A 112 11.42 -7.16 -16.29
N SER A 113 12.33 -6.26 -15.88
CA SER A 113 13.61 -6.63 -15.27
C SER A 113 13.47 -6.94 -13.79
N GLU A 114 12.64 -6.19 -13.09
CA GLU A 114 12.49 -6.24 -11.63
C GLU A 114 11.06 -5.94 -11.23
N LEU A 115 10.68 -6.25 -9.98
CA LEU A 115 9.43 -5.82 -9.39
C LEU A 115 9.70 -4.99 -8.13
N LEU A 116 8.98 -3.88 -8.00
CA LEU A 116 8.96 -3.06 -6.81
C LEU A 116 7.71 -3.40 -5.99
N ILE A 117 7.88 -3.65 -4.69
CA ILE A 117 6.80 -3.93 -3.75
C ILE A 117 6.80 -2.82 -2.71
N GLU A 118 5.73 -2.03 -2.68
CA GLU A 118 5.49 -1.01 -1.68
C GLU A 118 4.55 -1.56 -0.60
N ILE A 119 4.90 -1.33 0.66
CA ILE A 119 4.16 -1.78 1.84
C ILE A 119 3.70 -0.54 2.60
N LEU A 120 2.41 -0.27 2.54
CA LEU A 120 1.77 0.86 3.22
C LEU A 120 1.02 0.32 4.45
N PRO A 121 1.56 0.51 5.66
CA PRO A 121 0.87 0.07 6.86
C PRO A 121 -0.46 0.79 7.01
N VAL A 122 -1.50 0.02 7.30
CA VAL A 122 -2.84 0.58 7.54
C VAL A 122 -2.97 0.89 9.01
N ASP A 123 -3.06 2.18 9.34
CA ASP A 123 -3.35 2.62 10.70
C ASP A 123 -4.82 2.35 11.02
N ARG A 124 -5.08 1.35 11.87
CA ARG A 124 -6.43 0.98 12.31
C ARG A 124 -7.19 2.16 12.92
N TYR A 125 -6.51 3.07 13.60
CA TYR A 125 -7.15 4.24 14.20
C TYR A 125 -7.67 5.22 13.15
N LEU A 126 -6.92 5.43 12.07
CA LEU A 126 -7.36 6.27 10.95
C LEU A 126 -8.52 5.63 10.17
N GLN A 127 -8.52 4.30 10.00
CA GLN A 127 -9.64 3.60 9.36
C GLN A 127 -10.92 3.68 10.19
N ILE A 128 -10.87 3.39 11.49
CA ILE A 128 -12.03 3.48 12.39
C ILE A 128 -12.60 4.90 12.38
N SER A 129 -11.75 5.91 12.51
CA SER A 129 -12.16 7.33 12.46
C SER A 129 -12.80 7.70 11.11
N HIS A 130 -12.32 7.16 10.01
CA HIS A 130 -12.89 7.42 8.68
C HIS A 130 -14.23 6.71 8.49
N GLU A 131 -14.36 5.46 8.92
CA GLU A 131 -15.61 4.69 8.89
C GLU A 131 -16.68 5.32 9.78
N GLU A 132 -16.34 5.74 11.00
CA GLU A 132 -17.24 6.47 11.91
C GLU A 132 -17.70 7.80 11.30
N SER A 133 -16.79 8.53 10.64
CA SER A 133 -17.13 9.78 9.95
C SER A 133 -18.11 9.56 8.80
N LEU A 134 -17.92 8.50 8.02
CA LEU A 134 -18.83 8.14 6.91
C LEU A 134 -20.20 7.70 7.43
N LEU A 135 -20.27 6.90 8.49
CA LEU A 135 -21.53 6.48 9.13
C LEU A 135 -22.29 7.68 9.67
N THR A 136 -21.63 8.59 10.37
CA THR A 136 -22.23 9.83 10.91
C THR A 136 -22.75 10.72 9.77
N ALA A 137 -22.04 10.87 8.68
CA ALA A 137 -22.49 11.61 7.50
C ALA A 137 -23.74 10.99 6.85
N GLN A 138 -23.81 9.64 6.78
CA GLN A 138 -24.98 8.94 6.26
C GLN A 138 -26.20 9.08 7.18
N GLU A 139 -26.03 9.00 8.50
CA GLU A 139 -27.12 9.19 9.46
C GLU A 139 -27.65 10.61 9.44
N THR A 140 -26.77 11.61 9.35
CA THR A 140 -27.14 13.03 9.22
C THR A 140 -27.94 13.27 7.93
N SER A 141 -27.51 12.72 6.81
CA SER A 141 -28.24 12.78 5.53
C SER A 141 -29.64 12.14 5.63
N ARG A 142 -29.76 10.96 6.24
CA ARG A 142 -31.06 10.28 6.44
C ARG A 142 -31.99 11.09 7.35
N THR A 143 -31.46 11.71 8.39
CA THR A 143 -32.23 12.55 9.31
C THR A 143 -32.71 13.82 8.61
N MET A 144 -31.88 14.48 7.80
CA MET A 144 -32.28 15.62 6.99
C MET A 144 -33.38 15.28 5.98
N ILE A 145 -33.25 14.15 5.27
CA ILE A 145 -34.26 13.70 4.29
C ILE A 145 -35.59 13.41 5.00
N ARG A 146 -35.59 12.78 6.19
CA ARG A 146 -36.80 12.56 6.99
C ARG A 146 -37.45 13.87 7.46
N GLY A 147 -36.63 14.84 7.92
CA GLY A 147 -37.10 16.16 8.31
C GLY A 147 -37.78 16.91 7.16
N LEU A 148 -37.14 16.93 6.01
CA LEU A 148 -37.73 17.54 4.80
C LEU A 148 -39.00 16.83 4.34
N ALA A 149 -39.08 15.51 4.43
CA ALA A 149 -40.27 14.74 4.07
C ALA A 149 -41.45 15.05 5.01
N HIS A 150 -41.20 15.30 6.29
CA HIS A 150 -42.20 15.74 7.24
C HIS A 150 -42.66 17.18 7.01
N GLU A 151 -41.76 18.09 6.68
CA GLU A 151 -42.08 19.50 6.38
C GLU A 151 -42.88 19.64 5.06
N ILE A 152 -42.61 18.80 4.06
CA ILE A 152 -43.36 18.76 2.80
C ILE A 152 -44.76 18.15 2.98
N LYS A 153 -44.93 17.20 3.91
CA LYS A 153 -46.24 16.59 4.20
C LYS A 153 -47.19 17.52 4.98
N ASN A 154 -46.66 18.40 5.82
CA ASN A 154 -47.48 19.27 6.67
C ASN A 154 -48.32 20.32 5.86
N PRO A 155 -47.84 21.01 4.83
CA PRO A 155 -48.68 21.94 4.07
C PRO A 155 -49.70 21.26 3.16
N LEU A 156 -49.47 20.00 2.74
CA LEU A 156 -50.44 19.24 1.92
C LEU A 156 -51.60 18.65 2.74
N GLY A 157 -51.47 18.51 4.06
CA GLY A 157 -52.54 18.10 4.96
C GLY A 157 -53.57 19.21 5.26
N GLY A 158 -53.13 20.49 5.14
CA GLY A 158 -53.98 21.66 5.42
C GLY A 158 -54.93 22.09 4.28
N VAL A 159 -54.75 21.57 3.08
CA VAL A 159 -55.56 21.97 1.90
C VAL A 159 -56.78 21.11 1.66
N ARG A 160 -57.01 20.07 2.47
CA ARG A 160 -58.18 19.16 2.37
C ARG A 160 -59.33 19.49 3.30
N GLY A 161 -59.36 20.67 3.91
CA GLY A 161 -60.37 21.08 4.88
C GLY A 161 -60.96 22.46 4.61
N ALA A 162 -61.22 22.80 3.34
CA ALA A 162 -62.03 23.97 2.99
C ALA A 162 -62.99 23.61 1.86
#